data_a9e11f67ef62f95d34d615c688685a48
#
_entry.id   a9e11f67ef62f95d34d615c688685a48
#
_cell.length_a   1.000
_cell.length_b   1.000
_cell.length_c   1.000
_cell.angle_alpha   90.00
_cell.angle_beta   90.00
_cell.angle_gamma   90.00
#
_symmetry.space_group_name_H-M   'P 1'
#
loop_
_entity.id
_entity.type
_entity.pdbx_description
1 polymer ?
#
loop_
_entity_poly.entity_id
_entity_poly.type
_entity_poly.pdbx_seq_one_letter_code
_entity_poly.pdbx_strand_id
1 'polypeptide(L)'
;MPRLALEGLDAQGFARLAARLRRADATIEFIVDAARDSLAPGPWPVGGPIVFGAARFASLPAEAALRLLGRAVAHAGNEGPVELAKLESLYAAMREAGSRLRRTLAGALITLDRERIVVECAPARQFSGGRSTSGHRTAAMRKNRKRSFTK
;
A
#
# COMPACT_ATOMS: atom_id res chain seq x y z
N MET A 1 11.74 39.21 -10.15
CA MET A 1 10.74 39.21 -9.06
C MET A 1 9.65 40.31 -9.12
N PRO A 2 9.56 41.19 -10.13
CA PRO A 2 8.55 42.27 -10.08
C PRO A 2 7.14 41.85 -10.57
N ARG A 3 6.96 40.77 -11.34
CA ARG A 3 5.65 40.41 -11.93
C ARG A 3 4.65 39.82 -10.94
N LEU A 4 5.10 39.10 -9.93
CA LEU A 4 4.20 38.48 -8.92
C LEU A 4 3.61 39.51 -7.94
N ALA A 5 4.31 40.62 -7.71
CA ALA A 5 3.79 41.72 -6.87
C ALA A 5 2.64 42.48 -7.54
N LEU A 6 2.62 42.54 -8.89
CA LEU A 6 1.54 43.19 -9.67
C LEU A 6 0.23 42.38 -9.67
N GLU A 7 0.29 41.08 -9.33
CA GLU A 7 -0.88 40.17 -9.24
C GLU A 7 -1.43 40.02 -7.80
N GLY A 8 -0.96 40.89 -6.85
CA GLY A 8 -1.40 40.81 -5.44
C GLY A 8 -0.79 39.63 -4.64
N LEU A 9 0.20 38.94 -5.23
CA LEU A 9 0.94 37.88 -4.59
C LEU A 9 2.25 38.39 -3.98
N ASP A 10 2.12 39.25 -2.99
CA ASP A 10 3.24 39.68 -2.16
C ASP A 10 3.55 38.66 -1.04
N ALA A 11 4.65 38.85 -0.35
CA ALA A 11 5.04 37.97 0.77
C ALA A 11 3.94 37.87 1.85
N GLN A 12 3.18 38.93 2.07
CA GLN A 12 2.10 38.98 3.03
C GLN A 12 0.86 38.18 2.54
N GLY A 13 0.55 38.23 1.25
CA GLY A 13 -0.48 37.42 0.60
C GLY A 13 -0.17 35.95 0.72
N PHE A 14 1.06 35.52 0.43
CA PHE A 14 1.52 34.15 0.63
C PHE A 14 1.43 33.71 2.09
N ALA A 15 1.83 34.54 3.04
CA ALA A 15 1.74 34.22 4.47
C ALA A 15 0.29 34.03 4.92
N ARG A 16 -0.65 34.86 4.43
CA ARG A 16 -2.10 34.75 4.69
C ARG A 16 -2.66 33.46 4.07
N LEU A 17 -2.30 33.15 2.82
CA LEU A 17 -2.71 31.91 2.16
C LEU A 17 -2.20 30.69 2.92
N ALA A 18 -0.91 30.64 3.27
CA ALA A 18 -0.33 29.58 4.05
C ALA A 18 -1.02 29.40 5.41
N ALA A 19 -1.39 30.50 6.09
CA ALA A 19 -2.14 30.45 7.33
C ALA A 19 -3.55 29.87 7.16
N ARG A 20 -4.24 30.19 6.03
CA ARG A 20 -5.55 29.60 5.69
C ARG A 20 -5.45 28.10 5.40
N LEU A 21 -4.45 27.72 4.60
CA LEU A 21 -4.20 26.31 4.26
C LEU A 21 -3.91 25.47 5.51
N ARG A 22 -3.09 25.95 6.43
CA ARG A 22 -2.83 25.26 7.71
C ARG A 22 -4.09 25.06 8.54
N ARG A 23 -5.00 26.06 8.60
CA ARG A 23 -6.28 25.90 9.31
C ARG A 23 -7.21 24.89 8.64
N ALA A 24 -7.28 24.91 7.32
CA ALA A 24 -8.05 23.93 6.54
C ALA A 24 -7.48 22.52 6.76
N ASP A 25 -6.17 22.38 6.71
CA ASP A 25 -5.47 21.12 6.94
C ASP A 25 -5.76 20.57 8.35
N ALA A 26 -5.64 21.41 9.39
CA ALA A 26 -5.96 21.01 10.76
C ALA A 26 -7.42 20.53 10.92
N THR A 27 -8.36 21.13 10.18
CA THR A 27 -9.76 20.71 10.19
C THR A 27 -9.91 19.34 9.53
N ILE A 28 -9.24 19.10 8.40
CA ILE A 28 -9.26 17.81 7.72
C ILE A 28 -8.64 16.74 8.61
N GLU A 29 -7.50 17.01 9.24
CA GLU A 29 -6.85 16.07 10.17
C GLU A 29 -7.77 15.69 11.35
N PHE A 30 -8.50 16.64 11.91
CA PHE A 30 -9.51 16.37 12.95
C PHE A 30 -10.62 15.41 12.44
N ILE A 31 -11.10 15.61 11.20
CA ILE A 31 -12.08 14.71 10.59
C ILE A 31 -11.48 13.31 10.37
N VAL A 32 -10.23 13.22 9.94
CA VAL A 32 -9.53 11.94 9.72
C VAL A 32 -9.34 11.19 11.05
N ASP A 33 -8.99 11.90 12.12
CA ASP A 33 -8.85 11.30 13.46
C ASP A 33 -10.19 10.75 13.95
N ALA A 34 -11.27 11.54 13.84
CA ALA A 34 -12.62 11.10 14.19
C ALA A 34 -13.08 9.89 13.33
N ALA A 35 -12.77 9.89 12.05
CA ALA A 35 -13.07 8.78 11.14
C ALA A 35 -12.29 7.53 11.53
N ARG A 36 -11.01 7.65 11.85
CA ARG A 36 -10.17 6.55 12.35
C ARG A 36 -10.79 5.94 13.61
N ASP A 37 -11.10 6.74 14.61
CA ASP A 37 -11.65 6.27 15.89
C ASP A 37 -13.01 5.61 15.73
N SER A 38 -13.80 6.06 14.75
CA SER A 38 -15.11 5.49 14.43
C SER A 38 -15.05 4.18 13.62
N LEU A 39 -14.10 4.06 12.70
CA LEU A 39 -14.01 2.95 11.74
C LEU A 39 -13.09 1.82 12.23
N ALA A 40 -12.05 2.14 12.96
CA ALA A 40 -11.09 1.19 13.52
C ALA A 40 -10.62 1.69 14.89
N PRO A 41 -11.48 1.57 15.93
CA PRO A 41 -11.21 2.09 17.27
C PRO A 41 -10.00 1.41 17.90
N GLY A 42 -9.23 2.20 18.67
CA GLY A 42 -8.06 1.76 19.40
C GLY A 42 -6.76 1.82 18.57
N PRO A 43 -5.65 1.36 19.17
CA PRO A 43 -4.37 1.32 18.47
C PRO A 43 -4.40 0.27 17.34
N TRP A 44 -3.90 0.65 16.19
CA TRP A 44 -3.78 -0.31 15.08
C TRP A 44 -2.74 -1.39 15.43
N PRO A 45 -3.01 -2.66 15.09
CA PRO A 45 -2.12 -3.76 15.47
C PRO A 45 -0.80 -3.68 14.71
N VAL A 46 0.31 -3.83 15.41
CA VAL A 46 1.63 -3.95 14.77
C VAL A 46 1.72 -5.31 14.10
N GLY A 47 1.93 -5.31 12.78
CA GLY A 47 2.01 -6.54 11.98
C GLY A 47 0.69 -7.28 11.76
N GLY A 48 -0.43 -6.72 12.23
CA GLY A 48 -1.77 -7.25 12.02
C GLY A 48 -2.59 -6.45 11.01
N PRO A 49 -3.76 -6.97 10.58
CA PRO A 49 -4.63 -6.29 9.65
C PRO A 49 -5.39 -5.13 10.29
N ILE A 50 -5.49 -4.01 9.57
CA ILE A 50 -6.40 -2.90 9.86
C ILE A 50 -7.66 -3.15 9.03
N VAL A 51 -8.83 -3.10 9.66
CA VAL A 51 -10.10 -3.41 9.00
C VAL A 51 -11.06 -2.24 9.12
N PHE A 52 -11.59 -1.78 7.99
CA PHE A 52 -12.65 -0.77 7.90
C PHE A 52 -13.92 -1.37 7.30
N GLY A 53 -15.08 -0.96 7.80
CA GLY A 53 -16.35 -1.26 7.12
C GLY A 53 -16.46 -0.51 5.80
N ALA A 54 -16.63 -1.23 4.67
CA ALA A 54 -16.58 -0.66 3.32
C ALA A 54 -17.62 0.45 3.12
N ALA A 55 -18.87 0.25 3.53
CA ALA A 55 -19.94 1.24 3.40
C ALA A 55 -19.66 2.51 4.20
N ARG A 56 -19.16 2.37 5.45
CA ARG A 56 -18.81 3.51 6.30
C ARG A 56 -17.61 4.28 5.76
N PHE A 57 -16.61 3.57 5.24
CA PHE A 57 -15.45 4.19 4.60
C PHE A 57 -15.88 4.96 3.33
N ALA A 58 -16.75 4.38 2.51
CA ALA A 58 -17.26 5.02 1.29
C ALA A 58 -18.10 6.28 1.56
N SER A 59 -18.68 6.43 2.76
CA SER A 59 -19.43 7.61 3.17
C SER A 59 -18.57 8.78 3.64
N LEU A 60 -17.27 8.59 3.81
CA LEU A 60 -16.36 9.67 4.19
C LEU A 60 -16.19 10.70 3.07
N PRO A 61 -15.92 11.97 3.41
CA PRO A 61 -15.42 12.93 2.44
C PRO A 61 -14.15 12.40 1.76
N ALA A 62 -14.02 12.62 0.45
CA ALA A 62 -12.95 12.02 -0.36
C ALA A 62 -11.54 12.24 0.21
N GLU A 63 -11.24 13.46 0.64
CA GLU A 63 -9.94 13.81 1.23
C GLU A 63 -9.69 13.08 2.56
N ALA A 64 -10.74 12.96 3.39
CA ALA A 64 -10.63 12.23 4.66
C ALA A 64 -10.41 10.72 4.43
N ALA A 65 -11.12 10.14 3.47
CA ALA A 65 -10.94 8.74 3.08
C ALA A 65 -9.53 8.49 2.53
N LEU A 66 -9.03 9.39 1.66
CA LEU A 66 -7.70 9.30 1.07
C LEU A 66 -6.60 9.35 2.15
N ARG A 67 -6.67 10.32 3.09
CA ARG A 67 -5.72 10.45 4.19
C ARG A 67 -5.78 9.26 5.15
N LEU A 68 -6.97 8.80 5.49
CA LEU A 68 -7.14 7.62 6.35
C LEU A 68 -6.54 6.36 5.71
N LEU A 69 -6.81 6.15 4.41
CA LEU A 69 -6.22 5.06 3.65
C LEU A 69 -4.69 5.17 3.62
N GLY A 70 -4.15 6.36 3.37
CA GLY A 70 -2.71 6.62 3.36
C GLY A 70 -2.05 6.31 4.70
N ARG A 71 -2.68 6.69 5.82
CA ARG A 71 -2.20 6.36 7.17
C ARG A 71 -2.21 4.84 7.41
N ALA A 72 -3.26 4.13 6.99
CA ALA A 72 -3.35 2.68 7.12
C ALA A 72 -2.28 1.96 6.29
N VAL A 73 -2.07 2.41 5.04
CA VAL A 73 -1.01 1.88 4.16
C VAL A 73 0.38 2.14 4.74
N ALA A 74 0.64 3.35 5.26
CA ALA A 74 1.92 3.69 5.88
C ALA A 74 2.18 2.88 7.17
N HIS A 75 1.12 2.55 7.93
CA HIS A 75 1.24 1.74 9.14
C HIS A 75 1.50 0.25 8.85
N ALA A 76 0.81 -0.31 7.86
CA ALA A 76 0.91 -1.73 7.50
C ALA A 76 2.07 -2.05 6.56
N GLY A 77 2.50 -1.07 5.74
CA GLY A 77 3.52 -1.25 4.73
C GLY A 77 4.95 -1.21 5.28
N ASN A 78 5.89 -1.73 4.51
CA ASN A 78 7.29 -1.84 4.87
C ASN A 78 8.26 -1.46 3.73
N GLU A 79 7.76 -0.92 2.62
CA GLU A 79 8.56 -0.58 1.42
C GLU A 79 8.80 0.95 1.25
N GLY A 80 8.72 1.72 2.34
CA GLY A 80 9.01 3.16 2.33
C GLY A 80 7.78 4.06 2.26
N PRO A 81 7.94 5.35 1.93
CA PRO A 81 6.87 6.33 1.99
C PRO A 81 5.78 6.06 0.95
N VAL A 82 4.55 6.39 1.30
CA VAL A 82 3.39 6.28 0.41
C VAL A 82 3.40 7.46 -0.56
N GLU A 83 3.53 7.19 -1.85
CA GLU A 83 3.46 8.21 -2.91
C GLU A 83 2.00 8.63 -3.14
N LEU A 84 1.73 9.93 -3.07
CA LEU A 84 0.38 10.49 -3.18
C LEU A 84 -0.33 10.06 -4.48
N ALA A 85 0.31 10.19 -5.63
CA ALA A 85 -0.29 9.82 -6.91
C ALA A 85 -0.69 8.34 -7.00
N LYS A 86 0.09 7.44 -6.39
CA LYS A 86 -0.24 6.02 -6.31
C LYS A 86 -1.40 5.75 -5.35
N LEU A 87 -1.45 6.49 -4.25
CA LEU A 87 -2.55 6.41 -3.28
C LEU A 87 -3.86 6.91 -3.90
N GLU A 88 -3.84 8.02 -4.63
CA GLU A 88 -4.99 8.55 -5.37
C GLU A 88 -5.48 7.56 -6.42
N SER A 89 -4.57 6.94 -7.19
CA SER A 89 -4.91 5.89 -8.17
C SER A 89 -5.53 4.66 -7.51
N LEU A 90 -5.03 4.26 -6.34
CA LEU A 90 -5.61 3.16 -5.56
C LEU A 90 -7.02 3.52 -5.09
N TYR A 91 -7.21 4.73 -4.53
CA TYR A 91 -8.51 5.19 -4.05
C TYR A 91 -9.54 5.29 -5.18
N ALA A 92 -9.15 5.82 -6.36
CA ALA A 92 -10.01 5.86 -7.54
C ALA A 92 -10.42 4.44 -7.97
N ALA A 93 -9.46 3.51 -8.05
CA ALA A 93 -9.73 2.12 -8.40
C ALA A 93 -10.67 1.42 -7.39
N MET A 94 -10.56 1.73 -6.09
CA MET A 94 -11.49 1.21 -5.07
C MET A 94 -12.92 1.69 -5.30
N ARG A 95 -13.10 2.95 -5.70
CA ARG A 95 -14.41 3.51 -6.01
C ARG A 95 -15.04 2.92 -7.27
N GLU A 96 -14.23 2.66 -8.29
CA GLU A 96 -14.67 2.06 -9.55
C GLU A 96 -14.99 0.57 -9.40
N ALA A 97 -14.18 -0.17 -8.64
CA ALA A 97 -14.34 -1.60 -8.46
C ALA A 97 -15.62 -2.00 -7.72
N GLY A 98 -16.18 -1.10 -6.92
CA GLY A 98 -17.45 -1.26 -6.20
C GLY A 98 -17.46 -2.36 -5.14
N SER A 99 -16.95 -3.55 -5.40
CA SER A 99 -17.10 -4.67 -4.48
C SER A 99 -15.92 -5.65 -4.35
N ARG A 100 -14.93 -5.58 -5.23
CA ARG A 100 -13.75 -6.46 -5.14
C ARG A 100 -12.51 -5.83 -5.75
N LEU A 101 -11.49 -5.63 -4.91
CA LEU A 101 -10.18 -5.19 -5.35
C LEU A 101 -9.11 -5.79 -4.45
N ARG A 102 -7.99 -6.15 -5.05
CA ARG A 102 -6.79 -6.54 -4.32
C ARG A 102 -5.58 -5.88 -4.96
N ARG A 103 -4.90 -5.02 -4.22
CA ARG A 103 -3.71 -4.28 -4.70
C ARG A 103 -2.67 -4.12 -3.62
N THR A 104 -1.43 -3.95 -4.01
CA THR A 104 -0.32 -3.62 -3.11
C THR A 104 0.14 -2.20 -3.32
N LEU A 105 0.50 -1.51 -2.23
CA LEU A 105 1.08 -0.18 -2.25
C LEU A 105 2.04 -0.03 -1.05
N ALA A 106 3.25 0.43 -1.29
CA ALA A 106 4.28 0.67 -0.28
C ALA A 106 4.49 -0.51 0.70
N GLY A 107 4.42 -1.75 0.19
CA GLY A 107 4.54 -2.96 1.02
C GLY A 107 3.32 -3.32 1.84
N ALA A 108 2.20 -2.61 1.69
CA ALA A 108 0.90 -3.00 2.21
C ALA A 108 0.07 -3.69 1.14
N LEU A 109 -0.72 -4.68 1.54
CA LEU A 109 -1.76 -5.32 0.74
C LEU A 109 -3.12 -4.77 1.13
N ILE A 110 -3.84 -4.22 0.17
CA ILE A 110 -5.17 -3.68 0.33
C ILE A 110 -6.17 -4.62 -0.34
N THR A 111 -7.11 -5.13 0.43
CA THR A 111 -8.19 -6.00 -0.06
C THR A 111 -9.53 -5.32 0.24
N LEU A 112 -10.30 -5.05 -0.81
CA LEU A 112 -11.68 -4.57 -0.72
C LEU A 112 -12.61 -5.74 -1.02
N ASP A 113 -13.58 -5.99 -0.16
CA ASP A 113 -14.75 -6.81 -0.43
C ASP A 113 -16.04 -5.99 -0.23
N ARG A 114 -17.22 -6.63 -0.31
CA ARG A 114 -18.51 -5.95 -0.20
C ARG A 114 -18.75 -5.31 1.17
N GLU A 115 -18.13 -5.84 2.21
CA GLU A 115 -18.42 -5.47 3.60
C GLU A 115 -17.26 -4.69 4.23
N ARG A 116 -16.03 -4.95 3.78
CA ARG A 116 -14.83 -4.44 4.47
C ARG A 116 -13.66 -4.15 3.53
N ILE A 117 -12.81 -3.29 4.03
CA ILE A 117 -11.49 -3.00 3.50
C ILE A 117 -10.49 -3.53 4.52
N VAL A 118 -9.56 -4.36 4.08
CA VAL A 118 -8.47 -4.89 4.90
C VAL A 118 -7.16 -4.34 4.38
N VAL A 119 -6.36 -3.76 5.28
CA VAL A 119 -5.01 -3.27 4.97
C VAL A 119 -4.05 -4.02 5.88
N GLU A 120 -3.13 -4.76 5.29
CA GLU A 120 -2.16 -5.60 6.01
C GLU A 120 -0.79 -5.55 5.34
N CYS A 121 0.26 -6.04 6.01
CA CYS A 121 1.57 -6.16 5.40
C CYS A 121 1.48 -7.12 4.20
N ALA A 122 2.01 -6.70 3.05
CA ALA A 122 2.06 -7.58 1.89
C ALA A 122 2.98 -8.79 2.18
N PRO A 123 2.58 -10.01 1.78
CA PRO A 123 3.46 -11.16 1.92
C PRO A 123 4.75 -10.93 1.13
N ALA A 124 5.88 -11.35 1.68
CA ALA A 124 7.16 -11.28 1.00
C ALA A 124 7.04 -11.88 -0.39
N ARG A 125 7.54 -11.18 -1.41
CA ARG A 125 7.58 -11.71 -2.77
C ARG A 125 8.46 -12.96 -2.75
N GLN A 126 7.86 -14.14 -2.84
CA GLN A 126 8.60 -15.34 -3.13
C GLN A 126 9.16 -15.18 -4.55
N PHE A 127 10.45 -14.87 -4.66
CA PHE A 127 11.16 -15.08 -5.90
C PHE A 127 11.07 -16.58 -6.18
N SER A 128 10.23 -16.98 -7.12
CA SER A 128 10.36 -18.27 -7.76
C SER A 128 11.65 -18.21 -8.58
N GLY A 129 12.76 -18.45 -7.88
CA GLY A 129 14.07 -18.64 -8.48
C GLY A 129 13.91 -19.75 -9.49
N GLY A 130 14.08 -19.43 -10.78
CA GLY A 130 14.09 -20.39 -11.85
C GLY A 130 14.99 -21.55 -11.47
N ARG A 131 14.43 -22.76 -11.46
CA ARG A 131 15.21 -23.98 -11.38
C ARG A 131 16.14 -24.02 -12.59
N SER A 132 17.37 -23.60 -12.39
CA SER A 132 18.47 -23.97 -13.28
C SER A 132 18.64 -25.47 -13.14
N THR A 133 18.05 -26.22 -14.04
CA THR A 133 18.35 -27.63 -14.24
C THR A 133 19.71 -27.71 -14.93
N SER A 134 20.77 -27.57 -14.16
CA SER A 134 22.10 -27.98 -14.59
C SER A 134 22.09 -29.51 -14.63
N GLY A 135 21.81 -30.05 -15.81
CA GLY A 135 21.93 -31.46 -16.12
C GLY A 135 23.40 -31.88 -16.09
N HIS A 136 23.88 -32.38 -14.97
CA HIS A 136 25.12 -33.12 -14.92
C HIS A 136 24.84 -34.56 -15.40
N ARG A 137 25.04 -34.79 -16.70
CA ARG A 137 25.20 -36.13 -17.24
C ARG A 137 26.55 -36.65 -16.77
N THR A 138 26.58 -37.37 -15.68
CA THR A 138 27.71 -38.25 -15.38
C THR A 138 27.54 -39.56 -16.14
N ALA A 139 28.36 -39.73 -17.17
CA ALA A 139 28.53 -40.97 -17.91
C ALA A 139 29.08 -42.05 -16.94
N ALA A 140 28.27 -43.02 -16.59
CA ALA A 140 28.73 -44.20 -15.88
C ALA A 140 29.40 -45.13 -16.87
N MET A 141 30.69 -45.24 -16.70
CA MET A 141 31.63 -46.08 -17.41
C MET A 141 31.35 -47.56 -17.10
N ARG A 142 30.94 -48.28 -18.14
CA ARG A 142 30.83 -49.72 -18.18
C ARG A 142 32.21 -50.34 -17.90
N LYS A 143 32.37 -51.06 -16.81
CA LYS A 143 33.47 -52.01 -16.64
C LYS A 143 32.93 -53.42 -16.64
N ASN A 144 33.10 -54.00 -17.81
CA ASN A 144 32.99 -55.43 -18.10
C ASN A 144 34.11 -56.17 -17.37
N ARG A 145 33.81 -57.20 -16.57
CA ARG A 145 34.81 -58.22 -16.19
C ARG A 145 34.18 -59.61 -16.20
N LYS A 146 34.50 -60.27 -17.31
CA LYS A 146 34.46 -61.74 -17.42
C LYS A 146 35.37 -62.42 -16.41
N ARG A 147 35.00 -63.59 -16.03
CA ARG A 147 35.77 -64.88 -15.86
C ARG A 147 35.15 -65.63 -14.74
N SER A 148 34.72 -66.75 -15.01
CA SER A 148 35.13 -68.07 -15.44
C SER A 148 35.31 -68.94 -14.22
N PHE A 149 34.54 -70.00 -14.20
CA PHE A 149 34.93 -71.37 -14.36
C PHE A 149 35.29 -72.13 -13.09
N THR A 150 34.65 -73.32 -12.99
CA THR A 150 35.11 -74.65 -12.41
C THR A 150 34.75 -74.86 -10.91
N LYS A 151 34.04 -75.87 -10.54
CA LYS A 151 33.95 -77.32 -10.81
C LYS A 151 32.65 -77.82 -10.19
#